data_fbc80f7c2f85211da623e99ddd394a92
#
_entry.id   fbc80f7c2f85211da623e99ddd394a92
#
_cell.length_a   1.000
_cell.length_b   1.000
_cell.length_c   1.000
_cell.angle_alpha   90.00
_cell.angle_beta   90.00
_cell.angle_gamma   90.00
#
_symmetry.space_group_name_H-M   'P 1'
#
loop_
_entity.id
_entity.type
_entity.pdbx_description
1 polymer ?
#
loop_
_entity_poly.entity_id
_entity_poly.type
_entity_poly.pdbx_seq_one_letter_code
_entity_poly.pdbx_strand_id
1 'polypeptide(L)'
;MKASAFDYVRAGSVAEAIALLVQNGEGAKLIAGGQSLLPALNLRLSMPSLLIDIGRLPELQGVRVESDRLWIGAGCTYAALLADAAVIRHAPLIPRALASVAHPAIRTRGTFGGSLANADPAAELPACALALDATMLVQGPRGARTVAARNFFTGLFETALAADEMLVAVEVPLQPAAQWGFAELSRRSGDYAMVGLAAHGAAGALRLAYFSVGTRALLAHRAAAALAEGVTASALQAATLALATDLPEHVDLQASAAIRLHLARVLLRRVVGPWATLAATPASIAA
;
A
#
# COMPACT_ATOMS: atom_id res chain seq x y z
N MET A 1 7.09 11.10 25.47
CA MET A 1 7.65 10.05 26.35
C MET A 1 8.97 9.58 25.75
N LYS A 2 9.80 8.85 26.53
CA LYS A 2 11.07 8.31 26.08
C LYS A 2 10.92 6.80 25.83
N ALA A 3 11.50 6.28 24.75
CA ALA A 3 11.54 4.86 24.46
C ALA A 3 12.20 4.06 25.59
N SER A 4 11.87 2.78 25.72
CA SER A 4 12.61 1.83 26.53
C SER A 4 14.04 1.69 26.01
N ALA A 5 14.96 1.20 26.84
CA ALA A 5 16.31 0.88 26.39
C ALA A 5 16.27 -0.25 25.35
N PHE A 6 17.09 -0.13 24.31
CA PHE A 6 17.30 -1.14 23.29
C PHE A 6 18.73 -1.05 22.77
N ASP A 7 19.24 -2.17 22.30
CA ASP A 7 20.48 -2.22 21.53
C ASP A 7 20.20 -1.88 20.05
N TYR A 8 21.23 -1.41 19.36
CA TYR A 8 21.13 -1.01 17.96
C TYR A 8 22.29 -1.59 17.16
N VAL A 9 21.96 -2.22 16.05
CA VAL A 9 22.94 -2.74 15.09
C VAL A 9 22.52 -2.33 13.68
N ARG A 10 23.49 -1.94 12.86
CA ARG A 10 23.29 -1.74 11.44
C ARG A 10 23.73 -2.98 10.69
N ALA A 11 22.79 -3.64 10.01
CA ALA A 11 23.10 -4.77 9.15
C ALA A 11 23.88 -4.31 7.90
N GLY A 12 24.87 -5.09 7.49
CA GLY A 12 25.62 -4.88 6.27
C GLY A 12 25.04 -5.59 5.04
N SER A 13 24.10 -6.52 5.25
CA SER A 13 23.42 -7.26 4.19
C SER A 13 22.04 -7.76 4.63
N VAL A 14 21.19 -8.15 3.66
CA VAL A 14 19.92 -8.84 3.92
C VAL A 14 20.15 -10.14 4.69
N ALA A 15 21.18 -10.89 4.34
CA ALA A 15 21.51 -12.15 5.02
C ALA A 15 21.87 -11.92 6.51
N GLU A 16 22.63 -10.88 6.82
CA GLU A 16 22.96 -10.52 8.20
C GLU A 16 21.72 -10.06 8.99
N ALA A 17 20.85 -9.25 8.37
CA ALA A 17 19.60 -8.81 9.00
C ALA A 17 18.71 -10.01 9.38
N ILE A 18 18.59 -11.00 8.50
CA ILE A 18 17.85 -12.24 8.76
C ILE A 18 18.52 -13.07 9.86
N ALA A 19 19.83 -13.20 9.84
CA ALA A 19 20.56 -13.93 10.89
C ALA A 19 20.34 -13.30 12.28
N LEU A 20 20.35 -11.97 12.36
CA LEU A 20 20.04 -11.23 13.59
C LEU A 20 18.58 -11.40 14.05
N LEU A 21 17.61 -11.44 13.12
CA LEU A 21 16.21 -11.75 13.45
C LEU A 21 16.08 -13.16 14.04
N VAL A 22 16.71 -14.15 13.39
CA VAL A 22 16.69 -15.55 13.87
C VAL A 22 17.32 -15.66 15.26
N GLN A 23 18.45 -15.01 15.48
CA GLN A 23 19.19 -15.07 16.75
C GLN A 23 18.43 -14.44 17.91
N ASN A 24 17.69 -13.34 17.67
CA ASN A 24 17.06 -12.55 18.73
C ASN A 24 15.54 -12.73 18.81
N GLY A 25 14.90 -13.41 17.82
CA GLY A 25 13.48 -13.74 17.80
C GLY A 25 12.59 -12.50 17.98
N GLU A 26 11.57 -12.61 18.82
CA GLU A 26 10.61 -11.53 19.10
C GLU A 26 11.23 -10.28 19.76
N GLY A 27 12.44 -10.42 20.32
CA GLY A 27 13.21 -9.31 20.90
C GLY A 27 13.77 -8.36 19.85
N ALA A 28 13.87 -8.75 18.59
CA ALA A 28 14.41 -7.92 17.52
C ALA A 28 13.30 -7.29 16.66
N LYS A 29 13.56 -6.07 16.17
CA LYS A 29 12.74 -5.42 15.13
C LYS A 29 13.61 -4.75 14.09
N LEU A 30 13.20 -4.90 12.81
CA LEU A 30 13.80 -4.16 11.71
C LEU A 30 13.40 -2.70 11.77
N ILE A 31 14.34 -1.80 11.54
CA ILE A 31 14.08 -0.38 11.33
C ILE A 31 14.60 0.05 9.95
N ALA A 32 13.69 0.53 9.09
CA ALA A 32 14.03 1.15 7.81
C ALA A 32 13.98 2.68 7.95
N GLY A 33 12.89 3.33 7.48
CA GLY A 33 12.70 4.77 7.62
C GLY A 33 12.38 5.27 9.03
N GLY A 34 11.91 4.41 9.92
CA GLY A 34 11.60 4.69 11.32
C GLY A 34 10.35 5.54 11.56
N GLN A 35 9.58 5.90 10.51
CA GLN A 35 8.51 6.91 10.62
C GLN A 35 7.27 6.42 11.38
N SER A 36 7.04 5.12 11.44
CA SER A 36 6.00 4.50 12.29
C SER A 36 6.60 3.89 13.55
N LEU A 37 7.75 3.22 13.45
CA LEU A 37 8.36 2.51 14.57
C LEU A 37 8.85 3.45 15.68
N LEU A 38 9.56 4.53 15.35
CA LEU A 38 10.08 5.45 16.39
C LEU A 38 8.96 6.11 17.22
N PRO A 39 7.85 6.60 16.66
CA PRO A 39 6.69 7.01 17.43
C PRO A 39 6.15 5.92 18.35
N ALA A 40 6.02 4.68 17.85
CA ALA A 40 5.56 3.55 18.65
C ALA A 40 6.51 3.22 19.82
N LEU A 41 7.82 3.29 19.61
CA LEU A 41 8.83 3.13 20.68
C LEU A 41 8.71 4.22 21.74
N ASN A 42 8.56 5.48 21.30
CA ASN A 42 8.40 6.62 22.22
C ASN A 42 7.12 6.54 23.06
N LEU A 43 6.06 5.98 22.48
CA LEU A 43 4.79 5.72 23.18
C LEU A 43 4.80 4.40 23.94
N ARG A 44 5.88 3.61 23.87
CA ARG A 44 6.04 2.27 24.46
C ARG A 44 4.96 1.28 23.99
N LEU A 45 4.45 1.46 22.79
CA LEU A 45 3.58 0.50 22.11
C LEU A 45 4.37 -0.66 21.49
N SER A 46 5.69 -0.49 21.35
CA SER A 46 6.66 -1.53 20.96
C SER A 46 7.90 -1.37 21.83
N MET A 47 8.44 -2.46 22.33
CA MET A 47 9.58 -2.45 23.26
C MET A 47 10.57 -3.57 22.90
N PRO A 48 11.17 -3.55 21.69
CA PRO A 48 12.18 -4.52 21.33
C PRO A 48 13.45 -4.32 22.18
N SER A 49 14.20 -5.38 22.38
CA SER A 49 15.54 -5.32 22.98
C SER A 49 16.61 -4.96 21.95
N LEU A 50 16.37 -5.22 20.65
CA LEU A 50 17.30 -4.94 19.56
C LEU A 50 16.59 -4.28 18.38
N LEU A 51 17.15 -3.18 17.88
CA LEU A 51 16.79 -2.59 16.58
C LEU A 51 17.87 -2.94 15.55
N ILE A 52 17.45 -3.56 14.44
CA ILE A 52 18.30 -3.90 13.30
C ILE A 52 18.02 -2.89 12.18
N ASP A 53 18.96 -1.99 11.94
CA ASP A 53 18.87 -0.97 10.89
C ASP A 53 19.17 -1.57 9.52
N ILE A 54 18.16 -1.54 8.66
CA ILE A 54 18.20 -1.99 7.27
C ILE A 54 18.07 -0.81 6.26
N GLY A 55 18.03 0.41 6.74
CA GLY A 55 17.70 1.59 5.92
C GLY A 55 18.75 1.91 4.83
N ARG A 56 19.93 1.32 4.89
CA ARG A 56 21.02 1.56 3.91
C ARG A 56 21.46 0.30 3.15
N LEU A 57 20.72 -0.79 3.24
CA LEU A 57 21.06 -2.00 2.51
C LEU A 57 20.90 -1.78 1.00
N PRO A 58 21.96 -1.95 0.20
CA PRO A 58 21.89 -1.74 -1.26
C PRO A 58 20.90 -2.70 -1.93
N GLU A 59 20.78 -3.93 -1.41
CA GLU A 59 19.87 -4.96 -1.93
C GLU A 59 18.38 -4.55 -1.86
N LEU A 60 18.04 -3.59 -0.98
CA LEU A 60 16.70 -3.08 -0.81
C LEU A 60 16.42 -1.81 -1.62
N GLN A 61 17.39 -1.33 -2.42
CA GLN A 61 17.28 -0.07 -3.13
C GLN A 61 17.02 -0.27 -4.62
N GLY A 62 16.53 0.80 -5.26
CA GLY A 62 16.40 0.89 -6.71
C GLY A 62 15.03 0.50 -7.23
N VAL A 63 14.81 0.91 -8.48
CA VAL A 63 13.63 0.61 -9.29
C VAL A 63 14.12 0.14 -10.64
N ARG A 64 13.55 -0.93 -11.18
CA ARG A 64 13.90 -1.45 -12.50
C ARG A 64 12.73 -2.13 -13.17
N VAL A 65 12.68 -2.04 -14.47
CA VAL A 65 11.72 -2.77 -15.30
C VAL A 65 12.36 -4.10 -15.71
N GLU A 66 11.71 -5.19 -15.33
CA GLU A 66 12.15 -6.56 -15.65
C GLU A 66 11.02 -7.27 -16.38
N SER A 67 11.23 -7.54 -17.66
CA SER A 67 10.23 -8.19 -18.53
C SER A 67 8.87 -7.47 -18.50
N ASP A 68 7.87 -8.04 -17.86
CA ASP A 68 6.50 -7.55 -17.73
C ASP A 68 6.20 -6.95 -16.35
N ARG A 69 7.22 -6.68 -15.51
CA ARG A 69 7.07 -6.20 -14.14
C ARG A 69 7.96 -5.00 -13.84
N LEU A 70 7.47 -4.13 -12.99
CA LEU A 70 8.24 -3.10 -12.33
C LEU A 70 8.67 -3.63 -10.95
N TRP A 71 9.96 -3.86 -10.78
CA TRP A 71 10.56 -4.22 -9.51
C TRP A 71 10.91 -2.95 -8.70
N ILE A 72 10.48 -2.90 -7.44
CA ILE A 72 10.72 -1.78 -6.52
C ILE A 72 11.31 -2.32 -5.23
N GLY A 73 12.52 -1.91 -4.88
CA GLY A 73 13.18 -2.29 -3.63
C GLY A 73 12.44 -1.79 -2.40
N ALA A 74 12.36 -2.61 -1.36
CA ALA A 74 11.63 -2.29 -0.12
C ALA A 74 12.20 -1.07 0.62
N GLY A 75 13.49 -0.77 0.45
CA GLY A 75 14.18 0.37 1.05
C GLY A 75 14.00 1.70 0.30
N CYS A 76 13.38 1.71 -0.89
CA CYS A 76 13.12 2.93 -1.64
C CYS A 76 12.29 3.90 -0.80
N THR A 77 12.77 5.14 -0.64
CA THR A 77 12.03 6.16 0.09
C THR A 77 10.86 6.70 -0.75
N TYR A 78 9.83 7.22 -0.10
CA TYR A 78 8.72 7.86 -0.80
C TYR A 78 9.18 9.01 -1.69
N ALA A 79 10.17 9.80 -1.22
CA ALA A 79 10.74 10.88 -2.02
C ALA A 79 11.44 10.38 -3.28
N ALA A 80 12.15 9.25 -3.22
CA ALA A 80 12.77 8.62 -4.38
C ALA A 80 11.71 8.12 -5.38
N LEU A 81 10.66 7.44 -4.91
CA LEU A 81 9.58 6.94 -5.77
C LEU A 81 8.75 8.05 -6.42
N LEU A 82 8.57 9.19 -5.74
CA LEU A 82 7.90 10.36 -6.32
C LEU A 82 8.66 10.96 -7.51
N ALA A 83 9.98 10.80 -7.57
CA ALA A 83 10.85 11.34 -8.61
C ALA A 83 11.28 10.29 -9.65
N ASP A 84 10.99 9.01 -9.42
CA ASP A 84 11.45 7.92 -10.28
C ASP A 84 10.62 7.84 -11.58
N ALA A 85 11.28 7.95 -12.72
CA ALA A 85 10.65 7.99 -14.03
C ALA A 85 9.94 6.66 -14.38
N ALA A 86 10.49 5.52 -13.93
CA ALA A 86 9.88 4.21 -14.20
C ALA A 86 8.61 4.02 -13.36
N VAL A 87 8.62 4.45 -12.10
CA VAL A 87 7.42 4.44 -11.23
C VAL A 87 6.34 5.35 -11.80
N ILE A 88 6.70 6.59 -12.19
CA ILE A 88 5.75 7.56 -12.76
C ILE A 88 5.12 6.99 -14.05
N ARG A 89 5.90 6.32 -14.88
CA ARG A 89 5.43 5.77 -16.15
C ARG A 89 4.60 4.49 -15.99
N HIS A 90 5.01 3.57 -15.12
CA HIS A 90 4.48 2.20 -15.10
C HIS A 90 3.57 1.91 -13.89
N ALA A 91 3.68 2.69 -12.83
CA ALA A 91 2.84 2.57 -11.63
C ALA A 91 2.41 3.95 -11.10
N PRO A 92 1.79 4.83 -11.93
CA PRO A 92 1.47 6.22 -11.59
C PRO A 92 0.54 6.35 -10.37
N LEU A 93 -0.16 5.30 -10.01
CA LEU A 93 -0.96 5.22 -8.78
C LEU A 93 -0.11 5.42 -7.52
N ILE A 94 1.14 4.90 -7.50
CA ILE A 94 2.05 5.01 -6.35
C ILE A 94 2.42 6.47 -6.08
N PRO A 95 3.02 7.24 -7.01
CA PRO A 95 3.35 8.63 -6.74
C PRO A 95 2.11 9.49 -6.48
N ARG A 96 0.96 9.16 -7.07
CA ARG A 96 -0.29 9.86 -6.78
C ARG A 96 -0.72 9.70 -5.33
N ALA A 97 -0.65 8.47 -4.79
CA ALA A 97 -0.93 8.19 -3.39
C ALA A 97 0.11 8.83 -2.46
N LEU A 98 1.40 8.70 -2.79
CA LEU A 98 2.50 9.26 -1.99
C LEU A 98 2.45 10.78 -1.84
N ALA A 99 1.83 11.49 -2.79
CA ALA A 99 1.61 12.93 -2.67
C ALA A 99 0.69 13.30 -1.49
N SER A 100 -0.21 12.39 -1.08
CA SER A 100 -1.12 12.55 0.07
C SER A 100 -0.49 12.14 1.39
N VAL A 101 0.55 11.27 1.37
CA VAL A 101 1.19 10.76 2.59
C VAL A 101 1.88 11.89 3.36
N ALA A 102 1.36 12.22 4.53
CA ALA A 102 1.98 13.11 5.52
C ALA A 102 2.60 14.39 4.88
N HIS A 103 3.84 14.72 5.23
CA HIS A 103 4.57 15.90 4.75
C HIS A 103 6.01 15.53 4.29
N PRO A 104 6.73 16.43 3.60
CA PRO A 104 8.02 16.12 2.99
C PRO A 104 9.06 15.48 3.94
N ALA A 105 9.13 15.92 5.20
CA ALA A 105 10.08 15.36 6.16
C ALA A 105 9.85 13.87 6.44
N ILE A 106 8.59 13.42 6.43
CA ILE A 106 8.25 11.99 6.54
C ILE A 106 8.64 11.27 5.24
N ARG A 107 8.33 11.87 4.07
CA ARG A 107 8.56 11.23 2.76
C ARG A 107 10.04 11.05 2.42
N THR A 108 10.94 11.86 2.96
CA THR A 108 12.40 11.69 2.77
C THR A 108 12.98 10.48 3.52
N ARG A 109 12.26 9.93 4.48
CA ARG A 109 12.72 8.82 5.31
C ARG A 109 11.83 7.57 5.21
N GLY A 110 10.50 7.75 5.14
CA GLY A 110 9.55 6.65 4.99
C GLY A 110 9.87 5.83 3.75
N THR A 111 9.83 4.50 3.87
CA THR A 111 10.18 3.57 2.80
C THR A 111 8.97 2.78 2.32
N PHE A 112 8.98 2.39 1.06
CA PHE A 112 7.92 1.61 0.42
C PHE A 112 7.64 0.31 1.19
N GLY A 113 8.67 -0.51 1.35
CA GLY A 113 8.55 -1.77 2.09
C GLY A 113 8.23 -1.57 3.57
N GLY A 114 8.73 -0.49 4.20
CA GLY A 114 8.40 -0.17 5.59
C GLY A 114 6.92 0.08 5.80
N SER A 115 6.23 0.80 4.89
CA SER A 115 4.78 0.99 4.94
C SER A 115 4.02 -0.32 4.75
N LEU A 116 4.43 -1.13 3.76
CA LEU A 116 3.77 -2.41 3.48
C LEU A 116 3.95 -3.41 4.63
N ALA A 117 5.16 -3.53 5.18
CA ALA A 117 5.44 -4.42 6.29
C ALA A 117 4.80 -3.95 7.61
N ASN A 118 4.60 -2.64 7.80
CA ASN A 118 3.87 -2.10 8.95
C ASN A 118 2.35 -2.37 8.86
N ALA A 119 1.81 -2.48 7.66
CA ALA A 119 0.41 -2.81 7.36
C ALA A 119 -0.60 -1.98 8.16
N ASP A 120 -0.33 -0.67 8.33
CA ASP A 120 -1.31 0.24 8.93
C ASP A 120 -2.58 0.27 8.06
N PRO A 121 -3.76 -0.01 8.61
CA PRO A 121 -5.01 0.01 7.85
C PRO A 121 -5.37 1.37 7.26
N ALA A 122 -4.79 2.45 7.79
CA ALA A 122 -4.99 3.81 7.30
C ALA A 122 -3.93 4.27 6.30
N ALA A 123 -2.92 3.42 6.00
CA ALA A 123 -1.89 3.75 5.03
C ALA A 123 -2.36 3.53 3.58
N GLU A 124 -1.88 4.35 2.69
CA GLU A 124 -2.23 4.42 1.27
C GLU A 124 -1.58 3.30 0.45
N LEU A 125 -0.32 2.96 0.77
CA LEU A 125 0.48 2.02 -0.03
C LEU A 125 -0.02 0.57 0.01
N PRO A 126 -0.55 0.03 1.11
CA PRO A 126 -1.21 -1.28 1.11
C PRO A 126 -2.37 -1.36 0.11
N ALA A 127 -3.21 -0.31 0.03
CA ALA A 127 -4.29 -0.24 -0.96
C ALA A 127 -3.76 -0.12 -2.39
N CYS A 128 -2.68 0.64 -2.61
CA CYS A 128 -2.02 0.70 -3.92
C CYS A 128 -1.49 -0.67 -4.34
N ALA A 129 -0.85 -1.41 -3.43
CA ALA A 129 -0.34 -2.75 -3.70
C ALA A 129 -1.46 -3.73 -4.09
N LEU A 130 -2.61 -3.66 -3.41
CA LEU A 130 -3.81 -4.45 -3.75
C LEU A 130 -4.38 -4.06 -5.12
N ALA A 131 -4.55 -2.77 -5.39
CA ALA A 131 -5.08 -2.28 -6.66
C ALA A 131 -4.19 -2.65 -7.85
N LEU A 132 -2.88 -2.57 -7.67
CA LEU A 132 -1.87 -2.90 -8.68
C LEU A 132 -1.64 -4.40 -8.86
N ASP A 133 -2.28 -5.28 -8.07
CA ASP A 133 -2.03 -6.73 -8.03
C ASP A 133 -0.55 -7.07 -7.81
N ALA A 134 0.05 -6.36 -6.89
CA ALA A 134 1.47 -6.48 -6.61
C ALA A 134 1.82 -7.83 -5.96
N THR A 135 3.08 -8.23 -6.14
CA THR A 135 3.68 -9.41 -5.52
C THR A 135 4.80 -8.98 -4.58
N MET A 136 4.73 -9.39 -3.33
CA MET A 136 5.75 -9.15 -2.31
C MET A 136 6.85 -10.20 -2.42
N LEU A 137 8.11 -9.76 -2.53
CA LEU A 137 9.29 -10.62 -2.50
C LEU A 137 9.81 -10.67 -1.07
N VAL A 138 9.72 -11.83 -0.44
CA VAL A 138 10.06 -12.07 0.95
C VAL A 138 11.28 -12.96 1.04
N GLN A 139 12.17 -12.65 1.95
CA GLN A 139 13.35 -13.47 2.24
C GLN A 139 13.44 -13.79 3.73
N GLY A 140 13.79 -15.02 4.03
CA GLY A 140 13.98 -15.54 5.37
C GLY A 140 15.04 -16.64 5.40
N PRO A 141 15.27 -17.29 6.55
CA PRO A 141 16.29 -18.33 6.70
C PRO A 141 16.01 -19.57 5.84
N ARG A 142 14.77 -19.80 5.44
CA ARG A 142 14.37 -20.90 4.56
C ARG A 142 14.45 -20.56 3.05
N GLY A 143 15.00 -19.39 2.71
CA GLY A 143 15.12 -18.90 1.34
C GLY A 143 14.12 -17.80 0.98
N ALA A 144 14.02 -17.50 -0.32
CA ALA A 144 13.12 -16.51 -0.86
C ALA A 144 11.76 -17.14 -1.19
N ARG A 145 10.68 -16.34 -1.02
CA ARG A 145 9.32 -16.67 -1.45
C ARG A 145 8.57 -15.45 -1.91
N THR A 146 7.49 -15.67 -2.63
CA THR A 146 6.60 -14.59 -3.07
C THR A 146 5.23 -14.70 -2.40
N VAL A 147 4.61 -13.54 -2.14
CA VAL A 147 3.25 -13.45 -1.60
C VAL A 147 2.48 -12.43 -2.41
N ALA A 148 1.36 -12.80 -3.01
CA ALA A 148 0.49 -11.83 -3.67
C ALA A 148 -0.08 -10.83 -2.66
N ALA A 149 -0.22 -9.56 -3.04
CA ALA A 149 -0.70 -8.49 -2.16
C ALA A 149 -2.02 -8.84 -1.45
N ARG A 150 -2.94 -9.51 -2.16
CA ARG A 150 -4.24 -9.96 -1.62
C ARG A 150 -4.13 -10.94 -0.43
N ASN A 151 -2.98 -11.62 -0.30
CA ASN A 151 -2.70 -12.58 0.76
C ASN A 151 -1.67 -12.05 1.77
N PHE A 152 -1.13 -10.86 1.54
CA PHE A 152 -0.04 -10.31 2.36
C PHE A 152 -0.54 -9.60 3.61
N PHE A 153 -1.61 -8.82 3.52
CA PHE A 153 -2.20 -8.08 4.64
C PHE A 153 -3.23 -8.97 5.35
N THR A 154 -2.92 -9.45 6.55
CA THR A 154 -3.73 -10.45 7.25
C THR A 154 -4.64 -9.86 8.33
N GLY A 155 -4.24 -8.73 8.94
CA GLY A 155 -5.00 -8.10 10.02
C GLY A 155 -4.50 -6.71 10.38
N LEU A 156 -4.85 -6.26 11.58
CA LEU A 156 -4.46 -4.95 12.12
C LEU A 156 -2.96 -4.94 12.45
N PHE A 157 -2.18 -4.20 11.67
CA PHE A 157 -0.71 -4.20 11.72
C PHE A 157 -0.11 -5.61 11.57
N GLU A 158 -0.79 -6.47 10.80
CA GLU A 158 -0.36 -7.86 10.58
C GLU A 158 -0.19 -8.16 9.10
N THR A 159 0.86 -8.92 8.80
CA THR A 159 1.19 -9.39 7.46
C THR A 159 1.50 -10.89 7.46
N ALA A 160 1.62 -11.46 6.28
CA ALA A 160 2.05 -12.85 6.08
C ALA A 160 3.56 -13.07 6.29
N LEU A 161 4.31 -12.07 6.76
CA LEU A 161 5.73 -12.22 7.15
C LEU A 161 5.82 -13.04 8.43
N ALA A 162 6.68 -14.05 8.44
CA ALA A 162 7.09 -14.69 9.67
C ALA A 162 8.06 -13.77 10.44
N ALA A 163 8.25 -14.03 11.75
CA ALA A 163 9.10 -13.22 12.60
C ALA A 163 10.59 -13.19 12.16
N ASP A 164 11.01 -14.22 11.42
CA ASP A 164 12.36 -14.42 10.88
C ASP A 164 12.46 -14.01 9.38
N GLU A 165 11.45 -13.34 8.83
CA GLU A 165 11.40 -12.92 7.43
C GLU A 165 11.38 -11.41 7.27
N MET A 166 11.82 -10.94 6.11
CA MET A 166 11.72 -9.54 5.73
C MET A 166 11.24 -9.36 4.29
N LEU A 167 10.53 -8.27 4.04
CA LEU A 167 10.16 -7.83 2.71
C LEU A 167 11.40 -7.20 2.05
N VAL A 168 11.81 -7.71 0.90
CA VAL A 168 13.00 -7.22 0.19
C VAL A 168 12.66 -6.37 -1.03
N ALA A 169 11.56 -6.66 -1.70
CA ALA A 169 11.07 -5.88 -2.84
C ALA A 169 9.59 -6.15 -3.12
N VAL A 170 9.06 -5.40 -4.06
CA VAL A 170 7.70 -5.57 -4.58
C VAL A 170 7.74 -5.54 -6.10
N GLU A 171 7.07 -6.47 -6.73
CA GLU A 171 6.85 -6.49 -8.17
C GLU A 171 5.43 -6.03 -8.49
N VAL A 172 5.32 -5.11 -9.45
CA VAL A 172 4.06 -4.59 -9.98
C VAL A 172 3.95 -5.00 -11.44
N PRO A 173 2.89 -5.72 -11.86
CA PRO A 173 2.67 -6.06 -13.27
C PRO A 173 2.54 -4.80 -14.13
N LEU A 174 3.19 -4.78 -15.29
CA LEU A 174 3.03 -3.70 -16.27
C LEU A 174 1.67 -3.82 -16.96
N GLN A 175 0.83 -2.79 -16.82
CA GLN A 175 -0.51 -2.74 -17.43
C GLN A 175 -0.71 -1.40 -18.15
N PRO A 176 -0.09 -1.21 -19.33
CA PRO A 176 -0.05 0.10 -20.00
C PRO A 176 -1.42 0.64 -20.45
N ALA A 177 -2.39 -0.24 -20.65
CA ALA A 177 -3.77 0.13 -21.04
C ALA A 177 -4.72 0.30 -19.83
N ALA A 178 -4.25 0.09 -18.60
CA ALA A 178 -5.09 0.22 -17.42
C ALA A 178 -5.34 1.69 -17.09
N GLN A 179 -6.58 1.96 -16.67
CA GLN A 179 -6.94 3.21 -15.99
C GLN A 179 -6.54 3.13 -14.52
N TRP A 180 -6.30 4.27 -13.90
CA TRP A 180 -5.96 4.35 -12.49
C TRP A 180 -6.51 5.63 -11.87
N GLY A 181 -6.74 5.58 -10.58
CA GLY A 181 -7.18 6.73 -9.83
C GLY A 181 -6.98 6.54 -8.34
N PHE A 182 -6.76 7.65 -7.65
CA PHE A 182 -6.59 7.69 -6.20
C PHE A 182 -7.27 8.92 -5.64
N ALA A 183 -8.00 8.74 -4.57
CA ALA A 183 -8.50 9.83 -3.73
C ALA A 183 -8.70 9.33 -2.30
N GLU A 184 -8.54 10.26 -1.37
CA GLU A 184 -8.83 10.06 0.03
C GLU A 184 -9.58 11.26 0.61
N LEU A 185 -10.23 11.05 1.74
CA LEU A 185 -10.91 12.09 2.50
C LEU A 185 -10.39 12.06 3.93
N SER A 186 -9.72 13.11 4.32
CA SER A 186 -9.19 13.37 5.65
C SER A 186 -9.75 14.69 6.19
N ARG A 187 -9.62 14.93 7.49
CA ARG A 187 -10.04 16.21 8.10
C ARG A 187 -9.12 17.37 7.71
N ARG A 188 -7.84 17.08 7.52
CA ARG A 188 -6.80 18.04 7.11
C ARG A 188 -5.86 17.36 6.11
N SER A 189 -5.25 18.14 5.26
CA SER A 189 -4.20 17.63 4.36
C SER A 189 -3.02 17.06 5.16
N GLY A 190 -2.63 15.82 4.85
CA GLY A 190 -1.56 15.09 5.53
C GLY A 190 -1.97 14.35 6.80
N ASP A 191 -3.23 14.46 7.25
CA ASP A 191 -3.77 13.60 8.30
C ASP A 191 -4.14 12.22 7.73
N TYR A 192 -4.24 11.21 8.58
CA TYR A 192 -4.81 9.92 8.21
C TYR A 192 -6.20 10.07 7.60
N ALA A 193 -6.44 9.36 6.52
CA ALA A 193 -7.72 9.35 5.85
C ALA A 193 -8.83 8.73 6.71
N MET A 194 -10.02 9.30 6.69
CA MET A 194 -11.23 8.62 7.18
C MET A 194 -11.62 7.48 6.23
N VAL A 195 -11.45 7.67 4.94
CA VAL A 195 -11.63 6.67 3.88
C VAL A 195 -10.74 7.06 2.70
N GLY A 196 -10.09 6.08 2.08
CA GLY A 196 -9.39 6.26 0.82
C GLY A 196 -9.69 5.13 -0.16
N LEU A 197 -9.48 5.43 -1.44
CA LEU A 197 -9.65 4.51 -2.57
C LEU A 197 -8.48 4.61 -3.52
N ALA A 198 -7.85 3.47 -3.77
CA ALA A 198 -6.95 3.24 -4.89
C ALA A 198 -7.66 2.33 -5.91
N ALA A 199 -7.77 2.78 -7.15
CA ALA A 199 -8.44 2.06 -8.22
C ALA A 199 -7.47 1.88 -9.40
N HIS A 200 -7.44 0.67 -9.97
CA HIS A 200 -6.59 0.34 -11.10
C HIS A 200 -7.18 -0.81 -11.92
N GLY A 201 -6.99 -0.77 -13.22
CA GLY A 201 -7.36 -1.84 -14.14
C GLY A 201 -8.12 -1.36 -15.37
N ALA A 202 -8.60 -2.32 -16.14
CA ALA A 202 -9.44 -2.13 -17.32
C ALA A 202 -10.77 -2.87 -17.14
N ALA A 203 -11.67 -2.76 -18.12
CA ALA A 203 -12.92 -3.52 -18.12
C ALA A 203 -12.63 -5.02 -17.92
N GLY A 204 -13.40 -5.67 -17.05
CA GLY A 204 -13.23 -7.08 -16.66
C GLY A 204 -12.09 -7.38 -15.67
N ALA A 205 -11.19 -6.42 -15.42
CA ALA A 205 -10.05 -6.60 -14.50
C ALA A 205 -9.83 -5.41 -13.55
N LEU A 206 -10.90 -4.69 -13.22
CA LEU A 206 -10.86 -3.54 -12.32
C LEU A 206 -10.67 -4.00 -10.86
N ARG A 207 -9.75 -3.33 -10.15
CA ARG A 207 -9.52 -3.50 -8.72
C ARG A 207 -9.80 -2.19 -7.99
N LEU A 208 -10.66 -2.27 -7.00
CA LEU A 208 -11.05 -1.16 -6.13
C LEU A 208 -10.56 -1.47 -4.72
N ALA A 209 -9.43 -0.89 -4.30
CA ALA A 209 -8.85 -1.12 -3.00
C ALA A 209 -9.14 0.05 -2.06
N TYR A 210 -9.89 -0.22 -1.01
CA TYR A 210 -10.23 0.74 0.04
C TYR A 210 -9.29 0.60 1.23
N PHE A 211 -8.98 1.70 1.89
CA PHE A 211 -8.25 1.76 3.15
C PHE A 211 -8.95 2.69 4.15
N SER A 212 -8.57 2.60 5.43
CA SER A 212 -9.27 3.24 6.55
C SER A 212 -10.74 2.81 6.68
N VAL A 213 -11.09 1.61 6.24
CA VAL A 213 -12.46 1.08 6.27
C VAL A 213 -12.59 -0.20 7.10
N GLY A 214 -11.53 -0.63 7.77
CA GLY A 214 -11.49 -1.85 8.57
C GLY A 214 -10.11 -2.04 9.18
N THR A 215 -9.79 -3.27 9.55
CA THR A 215 -8.50 -3.63 10.17
C THR A 215 -7.33 -3.72 9.18
N ARG A 216 -7.60 -3.62 7.89
CA ARG A 216 -6.61 -3.65 6.80
C ARG A 216 -7.19 -3.01 5.54
N ALA A 217 -6.34 -2.68 4.57
CA ALA A 217 -6.79 -2.39 3.21
C ALA A 217 -7.46 -3.63 2.60
N LEU A 218 -8.52 -3.44 1.81
CA LEU A 218 -9.29 -4.52 1.22
C LEU A 218 -9.80 -4.20 -0.19
N LEU A 219 -10.07 -5.24 -0.98
CA LEU A 219 -10.66 -5.13 -2.31
C LEU A 219 -12.19 -5.19 -2.23
N ALA A 220 -12.86 -4.22 -2.86
CA ALA A 220 -14.31 -4.19 -3.00
C ALA A 220 -14.71 -5.02 -4.25
N HIS A 221 -14.79 -6.34 -4.09
CA HIS A 221 -14.97 -7.29 -5.19
C HIS A 221 -16.32 -7.17 -5.88
N ARG A 222 -17.40 -6.98 -5.13
CA ARG A 222 -18.76 -6.87 -5.70
C ARG A 222 -18.94 -5.54 -6.44
N ALA A 223 -18.39 -4.47 -5.89
CA ALA A 223 -18.39 -3.18 -6.56
C ALA A 223 -17.58 -3.22 -7.87
N ALA A 224 -16.42 -3.88 -7.87
CA ALA A 224 -15.61 -4.09 -9.07
C ALA A 224 -16.34 -4.97 -10.10
N ALA A 225 -17.00 -6.04 -9.68
CA ALA A 225 -17.79 -6.92 -10.55
C ALA A 225 -18.96 -6.17 -11.22
N ALA A 226 -19.62 -5.26 -10.51
CA ALA A 226 -20.68 -4.43 -11.09
C ALA A 226 -20.21 -3.48 -12.22
N LEU A 227 -18.89 -3.25 -12.30
CA LEU A 227 -18.24 -2.40 -13.33
C LEU A 227 -17.51 -3.22 -14.41
N ALA A 228 -17.65 -4.56 -14.41
CA ALA A 228 -16.90 -5.43 -15.30
C ALA A 228 -17.15 -5.16 -16.79
N GLU A 229 -18.40 -4.85 -17.16
CA GLU A 229 -18.81 -4.54 -18.53
C GLU A 229 -18.54 -3.07 -18.93
N GLY A 230 -18.02 -2.27 -18.00
CA GLY A 230 -17.71 -0.86 -18.23
C GLY A 230 -18.38 0.09 -17.23
N VAL A 231 -17.93 1.33 -17.24
CA VAL A 231 -18.39 2.37 -16.31
C VAL A 231 -19.57 3.13 -16.92
N THR A 232 -20.79 2.58 -16.77
CA THR A 232 -22.05 3.28 -17.10
C THR A 232 -22.67 3.89 -15.84
N ALA A 233 -23.64 4.78 -15.99
CA ALA A 233 -24.37 5.36 -14.85
C ALA A 233 -25.06 4.29 -14.00
N SER A 234 -25.68 3.29 -14.64
CA SER A 234 -26.33 2.16 -13.95
C SER A 234 -25.33 1.24 -13.26
N ALA A 235 -24.23 0.90 -13.92
CA ALA A 235 -23.15 0.10 -13.34
C ALA A 235 -22.51 0.80 -12.14
N LEU A 236 -22.26 2.11 -12.23
CA LEU A 236 -21.72 2.90 -11.13
C LEU A 236 -22.68 3.00 -9.95
N GLN A 237 -23.99 3.07 -10.22
CA GLN A 237 -25.00 3.00 -9.16
C GLN A 237 -25.01 1.63 -8.48
N ALA A 238 -25.00 0.54 -9.25
CA ALA A 238 -24.94 -0.83 -8.72
C ALA A 238 -23.68 -1.05 -7.89
N ALA A 239 -22.51 -0.63 -8.39
CA ALA A 239 -21.24 -0.68 -7.66
C ALA A 239 -21.29 0.10 -6.34
N THR A 240 -21.91 1.31 -6.37
CA THR A 240 -22.10 2.14 -5.18
C THR A 240 -22.96 1.44 -4.11
N LEU A 241 -23.99 0.70 -4.51
CA LEU A 241 -24.82 -0.08 -3.58
C LEU A 241 -24.07 -1.31 -3.04
N ALA A 242 -23.30 -1.98 -3.88
CA ALA A 242 -22.51 -3.17 -3.52
C ALA A 242 -21.48 -2.90 -2.41
N LEU A 243 -20.99 -1.67 -2.27
CA LEU A 243 -20.05 -1.29 -1.20
C LEU A 243 -20.59 -1.58 0.21
N ALA A 244 -21.90 -1.58 0.43
CA ALA A 244 -22.48 -1.92 1.72
C ALA A 244 -22.23 -3.40 2.12
N THR A 245 -21.95 -4.26 1.14
CA THR A 245 -21.61 -5.67 1.39
C THR A 245 -20.10 -5.92 1.36
N ASP A 246 -19.36 -5.12 0.58
CA ASP A 246 -17.91 -5.28 0.44
C ASP A 246 -17.14 -4.70 1.63
N LEU A 247 -17.63 -3.61 2.21
CA LEU A 247 -16.95 -2.91 3.30
C LEU A 247 -17.49 -3.34 4.67
N PRO A 248 -16.62 -3.69 5.63
CA PRO A 248 -17.06 -4.04 6.98
C PRO A 248 -17.62 -2.81 7.71
N GLU A 249 -18.47 -3.04 8.70
CA GLU A 249 -18.85 -2.00 9.64
C GLU A 249 -17.65 -1.66 10.53
N HIS A 250 -17.09 -0.49 10.34
CA HIS A 250 -15.93 0.00 11.10
C HIS A 250 -16.25 1.35 11.75
N VAL A 251 -16.01 1.42 13.06
CA VAL A 251 -16.25 2.62 13.87
C VAL A 251 -14.99 2.93 14.66
N ASP A 252 -14.58 4.18 14.66
CA ASP A 252 -13.51 4.70 15.50
C ASP A 252 -13.82 6.15 15.94
N LEU A 253 -12.83 6.83 16.55
CA LEU A 253 -12.96 8.22 16.97
C LEU A 253 -13.13 9.22 15.82
N GLN A 254 -12.83 8.83 14.60
CA GLN A 254 -12.86 9.73 13.43
C GLN A 254 -14.21 9.70 12.71
N ALA A 255 -14.82 8.52 12.56
CA ALA A 255 -16.06 8.37 11.81
C ALA A 255 -16.85 7.12 12.20
N SER A 256 -18.19 7.22 12.12
CA SER A 256 -19.09 6.06 12.21
C SER A 256 -19.05 5.23 10.91
N ALA A 257 -19.53 3.97 11.00
CA ALA A 257 -19.65 3.09 9.84
C ALA A 257 -20.50 3.71 8.72
N ALA A 258 -21.61 4.37 9.08
CA ALA A 258 -22.49 5.04 8.11
C ALA A 258 -21.76 6.17 7.36
N ILE A 259 -20.98 6.98 8.09
CA ILE A 259 -20.17 8.06 7.48
C ILE A 259 -19.12 7.45 6.55
N ARG A 260 -18.39 6.41 6.98
CA ARG A 260 -17.36 5.75 6.16
C ARG A 260 -17.95 5.17 4.88
N LEU A 261 -19.08 4.48 4.97
CA LEU A 261 -19.76 3.94 3.79
C LEU A 261 -20.22 5.06 2.84
N HIS A 262 -20.76 6.16 3.39
CA HIS A 262 -21.13 7.33 2.57
C HIS A 262 -19.92 7.91 1.84
N LEU A 263 -18.82 8.13 2.54
CA LEU A 263 -17.56 8.65 1.97
C LEU A 263 -16.97 7.70 0.93
N ALA A 264 -17.00 6.38 1.18
CA ALA A 264 -16.56 5.38 0.21
C ALA A 264 -17.36 5.44 -1.11
N ARG A 265 -18.67 5.63 -1.02
CA ARG A 265 -19.55 5.83 -2.18
C ARG A 265 -19.24 7.12 -2.94
N VAL A 266 -18.93 8.19 -2.23
CA VAL A 266 -18.48 9.46 -2.83
C VAL A 266 -17.16 9.26 -3.57
N LEU A 267 -16.19 8.59 -2.96
CA LEU A 267 -14.88 8.33 -3.57
C LEU A 267 -15.01 7.45 -4.81
N LEU A 268 -15.85 6.41 -4.80
CA LEU A 268 -16.09 5.58 -5.98
C LEU A 268 -16.53 6.43 -7.18
N ARG A 269 -17.54 7.27 -6.98
CA ARG A 269 -18.03 8.15 -8.04
C ARG A 269 -16.98 9.16 -8.50
N ARG A 270 -16.20 9.73 -7.58
CA ARG A 270 -15.15 10.73 -7.89
C ARG A 270 -13.99 10.13 -8.67
N VAL A 271 -13.56 8.91 -8.31
CA VAL A 271 -12.37 8.27 -8.87
C VAL A 271 -12.71 7.53 -10.17
N VAL A 272 -13.79 6.75 -10.18
CA VAL A 272 -14.15 5.86 -11.30
C VAL A 272 -15.16 6.49 -12.26
N GLY A 273 -16.03 7.39 -11.77
CA GLY A 273 -17.04 8.03 -12.62
C GLY A 273 -16.50 8.70 -13.89
N PRO A 274 -15.36 9.43 -13.85
CA PRO A 274 -14.75 10.01 -15.05
C PRO A 274 -14.32 9.00 -16.11
N TRP A 275 -14.13 7.72 -15.77
CA TRP A 275 -13.72 6.68 -16.73
C TRP A 275 -14.79 6.34 -17.75
N ALA A 276 -16.08 6.63 -17.44
CA ALA A 276 -17.19 6.49 -18.39
C ALA A 276 -17.01 7.32 -19.66
N THR A 277 -16.44 8.51 -19.52
CA THR A 277 -16.26 9.46 -20.63
C THR A 277 -15.10 9.05 -21.54
N LEU A 278 -14.10 8.35 -21.01
CA LEU A 278 -12.93 7.88 -21.77
C LEU A 278 -13.24 6.64 -22.64
N ALA A 279 -14.18 5.80 -22.19
CA ALA A 279 -14.62 4.61 -22.95
C ALA A 279 -15.53 4.94 -24.15
N ALA A 280 -16.12 6.15 -24.19
CA ALA A 280 -17.08 6.55 -25.21
C ALA A 280 -16.48 7.27 -26.44
N THR A 281 -15.16 7.45 -26.50
CA THR A 281 -14.50 8.04 -27.68
C THR A 281 -14.12 6.90 -28.63
N PRO A 282 -14.91 6.61 -29.71
CA PRO A 282 -14.47 5.67 -30.74
C PRO A 282 -13.21 6.25 -31.37
N ALA A 283 -12.21 5.39 -31.60
CA ALA A 283 -11.07 5.73 -32.42
C ALA A 283 -11.60 6.27 -33.75
N SER A 284 -11.41 7.56 -34.02
CA SER A 284 -11.69 8.16 -35.31
C SER A 284 -10.88 7.37 -36.36
N ILE A 285 -11.57 6.57 -37.14
CA ILE A 285 -11.02 5.95 -38.34
C ILE A 285 -10.76 7.13 -39.28
N ALA A 286 -9.53 7.60 -39.32
CA ALA A 286 -9.06 8.43 -40.41
C ALA A 286 -8.94 7.54 -41.65
N ALA A 287 -9.84 7.78 -42.60
CA ALA A 287 -9.78 7.24 -43.95
C ALA A 287 -8.65 7.95 -44.74
#